data_a62a214c5aac5d5a14f857e39e203e09
#
_entry.id   a62a214c5aac5d5a14f857e39e203e09
#
_cell.length_a   1.000
_cell.length_b   1.000
_cell.length_c   1.000
_cell.angle_alpha   90.00
_cell.angle_beta   90.00
_cell.angle_gamma   90.00
#
_symmetry.space_group_name_H-M   'P 1'
#
loop_
_entity.id
_entity.type
_entity.pdbx_description
1 polymer ?
#
loop_
_entity_poly.entity_id
_entity_poly.type
_entity_poly.pdbx_seq_one_letter_code
_entity_poly.pdbx_strand_id
1 'polypeptide(L)'
;MDAATRILMVGLATAGAMTPPAETRAHETQDKTQDEAGARAVIETLSARLLAAPSATAVLEAWCAERGLATDPRIVAVRVPGIDKLPSPTQRERLAVGPDEAVRYRRVRLTCGGHVLSEADNWYVPGRLTPEMNTALDATQAPFGTVVRPLKPSRRNLSLRMLWRPGEGTAPGPDAPLFAVEAVLSTGGVPFCEVAETYTGAVLAQGGR
;
A
#
# COMPACT_ATOMS: atom_id res chain seq x y z
N MET A 1 -62.14 27.58 46.11
CA MET A 1 -60.69 27.51 46.16
C MET A 1 -60.21 26.78 44.90
N ASP A 2 -59.92 27.58 43.85
CA ASP A 2 -59.66 27.08 42.50
C ASP A 2 -58.18 26.69 42.37
N ALA A 3 -57.95 25.48 41.89
CA ALA A 3 -56.66 24.99 41.47
C ALA A 3 -56.54 25.04 39.94
N ALA A 4 -55.85 26.06 39.44
CA ALA A 4 -55.63 26.23 38.01
C ALA A 4 -54.58 25.24 37.50
N THR A 5 -55.00 24.31 36.64
CA THR A 5 -54.16 23.39 35.91
C THR A 5 -53.46 24.13 34.74
N ARG A 6 -52.13 24.32 34.82
CA ARG A 6 -51.30 24.82 33.72
C ARG A 6 -50.93 23.68 32.81
N ILE A 7 -51.46 23.68 31.60
CA ILE A 7 -51.05 22.80 30.51
C ILE A 7 -49.77 23.36 29.89
N LEU A 8 -48.67 22.61 30.00
CA LEU A 8 -47.40 22.92 29.35
C LEU A 8 -47.40 22.37 27.95
N MET A 9 -47.55 23.23 26.93
CA MET A 9 -47.39 22.82 25.52
C MET A 9 -45.90 22.68 25.21
N VAL A 10 -45.42 21.46 25.00
CA VAL A 10 -44.07 21.16 24.45
C VAL A 10 -44.17 21.30 22.95
N GLY A 11 -43.65 22.36 22.41
CA GLY A 11 -43.50 22.55 20.97
C GLY A 11 -42.39 21.63 20.42
N LEU A 12 -42.79 20.67 19.60
CA LEU A 12 -41.85 19.83 18.85
C LEU A 12 -41.30 20.63 17.66
N ALA A 13 -40.04 21.11 17.80
CA ALA A 13 -39.33 21.74 16.70
C ALA A 13 -38.85 20.63 15.74
N THR A 14 -39.50 20.47 14.61
CA THR A 14 -39.00 19.65 13.49
C THR A 14 -37.87 20.42 12.80
N ALA A 15 -36.62 20.00 13.02
CA ALA A 15 -35.48 20.45 12.22
C ALA A 15 -35.64 19.93 10.80
N GLY A 16 -36.13 20.76 9.89
CA GLY A 16 -36.17 20.47 8.46
C GLY A 16 -34.73 20.39 7.93
N ALA A 17 -34.30 19.22 7.47
CA ALA A 17 -33.04 19.09 6.74
C ALA A 17 -33.15 19.88 5.43
N MET A 18 -32.47 21.02 5.35
CA MET A 18 -32.36 21.80 4.13
C MET A 18 -31.51 21.00 3.12
N THR A 19 -32.15 20.52 2.06
CA THR A 19 -31.45 19.95 0.91
C THR A 19 -30.71 21.07 0.17
N PRO A 20 -29.41 20.92 -0.14
CA PRO A 20 -28.65 21.95 -0.86
C PRO A 20 -29.22 22.17 -2.27
N PRO A 21 -29.09 23.37 -2.86
CA PRO A 21 -29.56 23.69 -4.20
C PRO A 21 -28.90 22.81 -5.27
N ALA A 22 -29.60 22.59 -6.39
CA ALA A 22 -29.17 21.68 -7.46
C ALA A 22 -27.78 22.05 -8.06
N GLU A 23 -27.44 23.33 -8.12
CA GLU A 23 -26.14 23.81 -8.61
C GLU A 23 -25.00 23.40 -7.67
N THR A 24 -25.18 23.45 -6.36
CA THR A 24 -24.17 23.00 -5.38
C THR A 24 -23.93 21.50 -5.51
N ARG A 25 -24.96 20.70 -5.71
CA ARG A 25 -24.80 19.26 -5.94
C ARG A 25 -24.09 18.92 -7.24
N ALA A 26 -24.35 19.69 -8.30
CA ALA A 26 -23.67 19.51 -9.59
C ALA A 26 -22.17 19.80 -9.46
N HIS A 27 -21.78 20.86 -8.78
CA HIS A 27 -20.39 21.22 -8.51
C HIS A 27 -19.68 20.14 -7.65
N GLU A 28 -20.29 19.72 -6.56
CA GLU A 28 -19.73 18.65 -5.69
C GLU A 28 -19.54 17.32 -6.44
N THR A 29 -20.49 16.97 -7.33
CA THR A 29 -20.39 15.76 -8.15
C THR A 29 -19.27 15.87 -9.19
N GLN A 30 -19.08 17.03 -9.80
CA GLN A 30 -18.04 17.27 -10.80
C GLN A 30 -16.65 17.27 -10.17
N ASP A 31 -16.47 17.90 -8.99
CA ASP A 31 -15.23 17.93 -8.25
C ASP A 31 -14.80 16.53 -7.82
N LYS A 32 -15.74 15.76 -7.26
CA LYS A 32 -15.52 14.36 -6.89
C LYS A 32 -15.10 13.48 -8.07
N THR A 33 -15.73 13.64 -9.23
CA THR A 33 -15.39 12.88 -10.44
C THR A 33 -13.99 13.22 -10.93
N GLN A 34 -13.58 14.49 -10.80
CA GLN A 34 -12.26 14.95 -11.18
C GLN A 34 -11.16 14.41 -10.26
N ASP A 35 -11.41 14.37 -8.94
CA ASP A 35 -10.51 13.80 -7.95
C ASP A 35 -10.34 12.28 -8.15
N GLU A 36 -11.42 11.56 -8.43
CA GLU A 36 -11.37 10.12 -8.72
C GLU A 36 -10.59 9.82 -10.02
N ALA A 37 -10.79 10.62 -11.06
CA ALA A 37 -10.05 10.50 -12.33
C ALA A 37 -8.55 10.77 -12.13
N GLY A 38 -8.20 11.79 -11.33
CA GLY A 38 -6.82 12.08 -10.94
C GLY A 38 -6.17 10.93 -10.17
N ALA A 39 -6.86 10.39 -9.17
CA ALA A 39 -6.39 9.24 -8.40
C ALA A 39 -6.15 8.02 -9.29
N ARG A 40 -7.08 7.73 -10.20
CA ARG A 40 -6.97 6.64 -11.17
C ARG A 40 -5.72 6.76 -12.04
N ALA A 41 -5.47 7.93 -12.62
CA ALA A 41 -4.31 8.18 -13.48
C ALA A 41 -2.98 7.98 -12.71
N VAL A 42 -2.94 8.40 -11.45
CA VAL A 42 -1.78 8.19 -10.55
C VAL A 42 -1.55 6.70 -10.28
N ILE A 43 -2.61 5.95 -9.97
CA ILE A 43 -2.56 4.50 -9.72
C ILE A 43 -2.08 3.75 -10.97
N GLU A 44 -2.63 4.06 -12.14
CA GLU A 44 -2.23 3.46 -13.42
C GLU A 44 -0.75 3.73 -13.71
N THR A 45 -0.28 4.96 -13.48
CA THR A 45 1.12 5.34 -13.69
C THR A 45 2.06 4.57 -12.76
N LEU A 46 1.75 4.54 -11.45
CA LEU A 46 2.62 3.85 -10.48
C LEU A 46 2.62 2.34 -10.71
N SER A 47 1.45 1.72 -10.93
CA SER A 47 1.35 0.28 -11.16
C SER A 47 2.11 -0.14 -12.42
N ALA A 48 2.04 0.63 -13.50
CA ALA A 48 2.81 0.38 -14.73
C ALA A 48 4.32 0.45 -14.47
N ARG A 49 4.81 1.44 -13.72
CA ARG A 49 6.24 1.54 -13.34
C ARG A 49 6.70 0.35 -12.50
N LEU A 50 5.88 -0.09 -11.54
CA LEU A 50 6.18 -1.24 -10.67
C LEU A 50 6.24 -2.55 -11.45
N LEU A 51 5.36 -2.73 -12.42
CA LEU A 51 5.36 -3.93 -13.28
C LEU A 51 6.55 -3.96 -14.24
N ALA A 52 7.05 -2.81 -14.69
CA ALA A 52 8.17 -2.71 -15.63
C ALA A 52 9.55 -2.79 -14.94
N ALA A 53 9.62 -2.50 -13.63
CA ALA A 53 10.90 -2.38 -12.94
C ALA A 53 11.33 -3.67 -12.22
N PRO A 54 12.63 -3.96 -12.15
CA PRO A 54 13.15 -5.08 -11.37
C PRO A 54 13.08 -4.86 -9.85
N SER A 55 12.90 -3.62 -9.39
CA SER A 55 12.90 -3.23 -7.97
C SER A 55 11.76 -2.28 -7.63
N ALA A 56 10.77 -2.76 -6.88
CA ALA A 56 9.71 -1.92 -6.34
C ALA A 56 10.25 -0.83 -5.39
N THR A 57 11.28 -1.13 -4.59
CA THR A 57 11.91 -0.15 -3.70
C THR A 57 12.47 1.04 -4.48
N ALA A 58 13.18 0.80 -5.58
CA ALA A 58 13.73 1.87 -6.41
C ALA A 58 12.62 2.72 -7.06
N VAL A 59 11.52 2.10 -7.48
CA VAL A 59 10.34 2.83 -8.00
C VAL A 59 9.74 3.72 -6.92
N LEU A 60 9.59 3.21 -5.69
CA LEU A 60 9.04 3.99 -4.58
C LEU A 60 9.96 5.13 -4.13
N GLU A 61 11.28 4.95 -4.18
CA GLU A 61 12.26 6.04 -3.92
C GLU A 61 12.12 7.17 -4.95
N ALA A 62 12.08 6.82 -6.24
CA ALA A 62 11.84 7.78 -7.31
C ALA A 62 10.47 8.47 -7.17
N TRP A 63 9.42 7.69 -6.85
CA TRP A 63 8.08 8.20 -6.62
C TRP A 63 8.02 9.19 -5.45
N CYS A 64 8.68 8.86 -4.36
CA CYS A 64 8.79 9.73 -3.18
C CYS A 64 9.46 11.07 -3.52
N ALA A 65 10.56 11.03 -4.27
CA ALA A 65 11.29 12.22 -4.72
C ALA A 65 10.45 13.08 -5.66
N GLU A 66 9.87 12.48 -6.70
CA GLU A 66 9.06 13.18 -7.72
C GLU A 66 7.84 13.89 -7.11
N ARG A 67 7.25 13.31 -6.08
CA ARG A 67 6.08 13.87 -5.40
C ARG A 67 6.42 14.74 -4.19
N GLY A 68 7.69 14.88 -3.85
CA GLY A 68 8.16 15.72 -2.74
C GLY A 68 7.65 15.25 -1.37
N LEU A 69 7.46 13.93 -1.17
CA LEU A 69 6.85 13.40 0.06
C LEU A 69 7.75 13.51 1.28
N ALA A 70 9.05 13.59 1.08
CA ALA A 70 10.05 13.79 2.13
C ALA A 70 11.26 14.53 1.59
N THR A 71 11.97 15.24 2.46
CA THR A 71 13.26 15.89 2.14
C THR A 71 14.33 14.86 1.78
N ASP A 72 14.31 13.70 2.47
CA ASP A 72 15.14 12.54 2.13
C ASP A 72 14.21 11.46 1.56
N PRO A 73 14.24 11.20 0.24
CA PRO A 73 13.30 10.29 -0.42
C PRO A 73 13.61 8.80 -0.26
N ARG A 74 14.44 8.44 0.74
CA ARG A 74 14.75 7.04 1.01
C ARG A 74 13.53 6.28 1.55
N ILE A 75 13.40 5.04 1.10
CA ILE A 75 12.39 4.13 1.65
C ILE A 75 12.95 3.41 2.88
N VAL A 76 12.15 3.42 3.94
CA VAL A 76 12.42 2.71 5.19
C VAL A 76 11.42 1.57 5.33
N ALA A 77 11.92 0.39 5.72
CA ALA A 77 11.09 -0.81 5.95
C ALA A 77 10.83 -1.01 7.45
N VAL A 78 9.72 -0.47 7.93
CA VAL A 78 9.30 -0.64 9.32
C VAL A 78 8.68 -2.03 9.50
N ARG A 79 9.29 -2.88 10.33
CA ARG A 79 8.76 -4.24 10.61
C ARG A 79 7.41 -4.18 11.31
N VAL A 80 6.50 -5.07 10.89
CA VAL A 80 5.22 -5.31 11.57
C VAL A 80 5.39 -6.59 12.42
N PRO A 81 5.51 -6.47 13.75
CA PRO A 81 5.71 -7.64 14.62
C PRO A 81 4.43 -8.43 14.80
N GLY A 82 4.56 -9.65 15.34
CA GLY A 82 3.43 -10.47 15.76
C GLY A 82 2.66 -11.16 14.62
N ILE A 83 3.15 -11.07 13.39
CA ILE A 83 2.57 -11.75 12.22
C ILE A 83 3.64 -12.71 11.69
N ASP A 84 3.29 -13.96 11.59
CA ASP A 84 4.09 -14.98 10.90
C ASP A 84 3.15 -15.78 9.99
N LYS A 85 3.54 -15.91 8.71
CA LYS A 85 2.76 -16.63 7.70
C LYS A 85 3.64 -17.69 7.07
N LEU A 86 3.28 -18.93 7.26
CA LEU A 86 3.92 -20.02 6.53
C LEU A 86 3.69 -19.86 5.02
N PRO A 87 4.67 -20.25 4.18
CA PRO A 87 4.46 -20.27 2.74
C PRO A 87 3.42 -21.35 2.39
N SER A 88 2.50 -21.00 1.49
CA SER A 88 1.56 -21.95 0.93
C SER A 88 2.28 -23.01 0.07
N PRO A 89 1.66 -24.16 -0.23
CA PRO A 89 2.22 -25.15 -1.15
C PRO A 89 2.62 -24.53 -2.51
N THR A 90 1.76 -23.69 -3.09
CA THR A 90 2.03 -23.00 -4.36
C THR A 90 3.20 -22.02 -4.26
N GLN A 91 3.40 -21.35 -3.12
CA GLN A 91 4.58 -20.50 -2.91
C GLN A 91 5.86 -21.33 -2.82
N ARG A 92 5.81 -22.48 -2.14
CA ARG A 92 6.95 -23.41 -2.08
C ARG A 92 7.33 -23.93 -3.48
N GLU A 93 6.34 -24.28 -4.30
CA GLU A 93 6.54 -24.67 -5.70
C GLU A 93 7.20 -23.55 -6.51
N ARG A 94 6.67 -22.31 -6.41
CA ARG A 94 7.22 -21.14 -7.12
C ARG A 94 8.63 -20.77 -6.67
N LEU A 95 8.93 -20.99 -5.40
CA LEU A 95 10.28 -20.82 -4.84
C LEU A 95 11.19 -22.00 -5.14
N ALA A 96 10.69 -23.08 -5.73
CA ALA A 96 11.42 -24.31 -5.98
C ALA A 96 12.17 -24.81 -4.75
N VAL A 97 11.47 -24.90 -3.60
CA VAL A 97 12.03 -25.35 -2.32
C VAL A 97 11.55 -26.74 -1.96
N GLY A 98 12.47 -27.58 -1.52
CA GLY A 98 12.16 -28.92 -0.99
C GLY A 98 11.41 -28.84 0.35
N PRO A 99 10.87 -29.99 0.85
CA PRO A 99 10.07 -30.01 2.07
C PRO A 99 10.83 -29.45 3.30
N ASP A 100 12.13 -29.73 3.39
CA ASP A 100 12.97 -29.34 4.53
C ASP A 100 13.70 -28.00 4.32
N GLU A 101 13.62 -27.39 3.11
CA GLU A 101 14.28 -26.12 2.85
C GLU A 101 13.53 -24.98 3.53
N ALA A 102 14.25 -24.24 4.38
CA ALA A 102 13.69 -23.16 5.17
C ALA A 102 13.22 -22.01 4.29
N VAL A 103 12.00 -21.54 4.54
CA VAL A 103 11.46 -20.28 4.01
C VAL A 103 11.14 -19.38 5.19
N ARG A 104 11.69 -18.18 5.22
CA ARG A 104 11.42 -17.18 6.26
C ARG A 104 10.37 -16.19 5.78
N TYR A 105 9.59 -15.67 6.70
CA TYR A 105 8.60 -14.64 6.48
C TYR A 105 9.01 -13.32 7.10
N ARG A 106 8.70 -12.22 6.40
CA ARG A 106 8.91 -10.86 6.90
C ARG A 106 7.78 -9.97 6.40
N ARG A 107 7.08 -9.28 7.32
CA ARG A 107 6.12 -8.22 6.98
C ARG A 107 6.66 -6.87 7.36
N VAL A 108 6.53 -5.92 6.44
CA VAL A 108 6.99 -4.53 6.61
C VAL A 108 6.01 -3.53 6.04
N ARG A 109 6.06 -2.31 6.56
CA ARG A 109 5.55 -1.11 5.92
C ARG A 109 6.70 -0.38 5.25
N LEU A 110 6.58 -0.11 3.96
CA LEU A 110 7.53 0.69 3.21
C LEU A 110 7.10 2.15 3.31
N THR A 111 7.91 2.94 4.02
CA THR A 111 7.59 4.34 4.32
C THR A 111 8.56 5.29 3.63
N CYS A 112 8.04 6.43 3.17
CA CYS A 112 8.81 7.60 2.78
C CYS A 112 8.40 8.77 3.68
N GLY A 113 9.29 9.26 4.51
CA GLY A 113 8.94 10.22 5.55
C GLY A 113 7.82 9.66 6.45
N GLY A 114 6.73 10.40 6.63
CA GLY A 114 5.55 9.97 7.38
C GLY A 114 4.53 9.15 6.58
N HIS A 115 4.79 8.89 5.29
CA HIS A 115 3.83 8.24 4.38
C HIS A 115 4.11 6.75 4.28
N VAL A 116 3.14 5.90 4.62
CA VAL A 116 3.18 4.45 4.39
C VAL A 116 2.75 4.20 2.95
N LEU A 117 3.69 4.01 2.02
CA LEU A 117 3.39 3.84 0.60
C LEU A 117 2.92 2.44 0.25
N SER A 118 3.43 1.42 0.97
CA SER A 118 2.94 0.05 0.81
C SER A 118 3.17 -0.80 2.06
N GLU A 119 2.38 -1.86 2.19
CA GLU A 119 2.63 -2.99 3.08
C GLU A 119 3.10 -4.18 2.24
N ALA A 120 4.18 -4.84 2.67
CA ALA A 120 4.79 -5.94 1.94
C ALA A 120 4.97 -7.18 2.81
N ASP A 121 4.48 -8.30 2.32
CA ASP A 121 4.76 -9.65 2.81
C ASP A 121 5.88 -10.24 1.94
N ASN A 122 6.93 -10.77 2.56
CA ASN A 122 8.05 -11.40 1.87
C ASN A 122 8.24 -12.82 2.41
N TRP A 123 8.19 -13.82 1.52
CA TRP A 123 8.61 -15.19 1.81
C TRP A 123 9.92 -15.44 1.07
N TYR A 124 11.02 -15.63 1.79
CA TYR A 124 12.33 -15.75 1.18
C TYR A 124 13.12 -16.94 1.71
N VAL A 125 14.04 -17.43 0.90
CA VAL A 125 14.89 -18.57 1.20
C VAL A 125 16.24 -18.06 1.73
N PRO A 126 16.50 -18.10 3.04
CA PRO A 126 17.69 -17.50 3.65
C PRO A 126 18.99 -18.14 3.14
N GLY A 127 18.98 -19.43 2.79
CA GLY A 127 20.14 -20.14 2.22
C GLY A 127 20.52 -19.66 0.81
N ARG A 128 19.68 -18.85 0.14
CA ARG A 128 19.95 -18.25 -1.18
C ARG A 128 20.38 -16.77 -1.08
N LEU A 129 20.52 -16.26 0.13
CA LEU A 129 21.06 -14.95 0.46
C LEU A 129 22.41 -15.11 1.15
N THR A 130 23.25 -14.04 1.13
CA THR A 130 24.48 -14.06 1.93
C THR A 130 24.18 -13.91 3.43
N PRO A 131 25.11 -14.32 4.32
CA PRO A 131 24.96 -14.08 5.76
C PRO A 131 24.75 -12.60 6.11
N GLU A 132 25.43 -11.69 5.43
CA GLU A 132 25.34 -10.23 5.64
C GLU A 132 23.94 -9.72 5.23
N MET A 133 23.37 -10.24 4.13
CA MET A 133 22.00 -9.91 3.71
C MET A 133 20.98 -10.38 4.74
N ASN A 134 21.11 -11.60 5.23
CA ASN A 134 20.23 -12.11 6.28
C ASN A 134 20.33 -11.26 7.55
N THR A 135 21.55 -10.92 7.99
CA THR A 135 21.78 -10.03 9.13
C THR A 135 21.16 -8.64 8.92
N ALA A 136 21.33 -8.06 7.73
CA ALA A 136 20.75 -6.76 7.41
C ALA A 136 19.21 -6.78 7.45
N LEU A 137 18.58 -7.85 6.92
CA LEU A 137 17.12 -8.03 6.96
C LEU A 137 16.59 -8.17 8.40
N ASP A 138 17.36 -8.77 9.29
CA ASP A 138 16.98 -9.00 10.68
C ASP A 138 17.24 -7.77 11.58
N ALA A 139 18.35 -7.08 11.40
CA ALA A 139 18.84 -6.06 12.32
C ALA A 139 18.57 -4.61 11.88
N THR A 140 18.12 -4.38 10.62
CA THR A 140 17.95 -3.02 10.11
C THR A 140 16.55 -2.77 9.55
N GLN A 141 16.28 -1.50 9.26
CA GLN A 141 15.08 -1.06 8.55
C GLN A 141 15.31 -0.94 7.03
N ALA A 142 16.36 -1.58 6.51
CA ALA A 142 16.60 -1.59 5.07
C ALA A 142 15.48 -2.36 4.33
N PRO A 143 14.95 -1.81 3.23
CA PRO A 143 14.01 -2.52 2.38
C PRO A 143 14.63 -3.78 1.77
N PHE A 144 13.81 -4.82 1.59
CA PHE A 144 14.28 -6.09 1.00
C PHE A 144 14.99 -5.87 -0.34
N GLY A 145 14.37 -5.10 -1.24
CA GLY A 145 14.96 -4.80 -2.56
C GLY A 145 16.31 -4.08 -2.50
N THR A 146 16.56 -3.24 -1.48
CA THR A 146 17.86 -2.60 -1.26
C THR A 146 18.90 -3.62 -0.82
N VAL A 147 18.56 -4.49 0.14
CA VAL A 147 19.48 -5.51 0.67
C VAL A 147 19.89 -6.50 -0.42
N VAL A 148 18.94 -6.98 -1.25
CA VAL A 148 19.24 -7.99 -2.28
C VAL A 148 19.74 -7.42 -3.61
N ARG A 149 19.84 -6.09 -3.75
CA ARG A 149 20.31 -5.45 -4.98
C ARG A 149 21.64 -5.98 -5.53
N PRO A 150 22.64 -6.36 -4.70
CA PRO A 150 23.88 -6.94 -5.20
C PRO A 150 23.70 -8.26 -5.95
N LEU A 151 22.61 -9.00 -5.70
CA LEU A 151 22.28 -10.23 -6.43
C LEU A 151 21.77 -9.97 -7.85
N LYS A 152 21.55 -8.69 -8.23
CA LYS A 152 20.97 -8.28 -9.53
C LYS A 152 19.69 -9.07 -9.85
N PRO A 153 18.67 -9.01 -8.98
CA PRO A 153 17.49 -9.86 -9.14
C PRO A 153 16.73 -9.53 -10.42
N SER A 154 16.24 -10.57 -11.07
CA SER A 154 15.13 -10.47 -12.01
C SER A 154 13.81 -10.57 -11.25
N ARG A 155 12.78 -9.85 -11.72
CA ARG A 155 11.43 -9.86 -11.15
C ARG A 155 10.44 -10.42 -12.16
N ARG A 156 9.69 -11.44 -11.78
CA ARG A 156 8.56 -11.97 -12.55
C ARG A 156 7.28 -11.67 -11.80
N ASN A 157 6.48 -10.76 -12.35
CA ASN A 157 5.18 -10.43 -11.79
C ASN A 157 4.22 -11.61 -11.94
N LEU A 158 3.47 -11.91 -10.90
CA LEU A 158 2.46 -12.97 -10.84
C LEU A 158 1.06 -12.42 -11.05
N SER A 159 0.76 -11.31 -10.37
CA SER A 159 -0.55 -10.66 -10.43
C SER A 159 -0.46 -9.16 -10.22
N LEU A 160 -1.43 -8.43 -10.77
CA LEU A 160 -1.84 -7.09 -10.39
C LEU A 160 -3.33 -7.12 -10.09
N ARG A 161 -3.72 -6.72 -8.90
CA ARG A 161 -5.13 -6.68 -8.49
C ARG A 161 -5.50 -5.27 -8.01
N MET A 162 -6.45 -4.65 -8.67
CA MET A 162 -7.03 -3.38 -8.24
C MET A 162 -7.95 -3.62 -7.05
N LEU A 163 -7.77 -2.83 -5.98
CA LEU A 163 -8.51 -2.92 -4.72
C LEU A 163 -9.46 -1.74 -4.55
N TRP A 164 -9.11 -0.60 -5.12
CA TRP A 164 -9.97 0.58 -5.20
C TRP A 164 -10.44 0.80 -6.65
N ARG A 165 -11.69 1.24 -6.80
CA ARG A 165 -12.29 1.58 -8.09
C ARG A 165 -13.03 2.91 -8.00
N PRO A 166 -12.97 3.76 -9.05
CA PRO A 166 -13.78 4.96 -9.12
C PRO A 166 -15.27 4.64 -9.03
N GLY A 167 -16.06 5.51 -8.39
CA GLY A 167 -17.50 5.35 -8.26
C GLY A 167 -17.96 4.52 -7.06
N GLU A 168 -17.07 3.86 -6.33
CA GLU A 168 -17.39 3.05 -5.15
C GLU A 168 -17.41 3.86 -3.84
N GLY A 169 -17.50 5.19 -3.89
CA GLY A 169 -17.56 6.03 -2.69
C GLY A 169 -16.81 7.35 -2.77
N THR A 170 -16.05 7.69 -1.75
CA THR A 170 -15.18 8.87 -1.67
C THR A 170 -13.79 8.57 -2.24
N ALA A 171 -13.02 9.63 -2.58
CA ALA A 171 -11.61 9.50 -2.89
C ALA A 171 -10.87 8.72 -1.77
N PRO A 172 -9.93 7.83 -2.11
CA PRO A 172 -9.32 6.93 -1.13
C PRO A 172 -8.45 7.72 -0.14
N GLY A 173 -8.66 7.47 1.16
CA GLY A 173 -7.81 8.01 2.21
C GLY A 173 -6.39 7.43 2.17
N PRO A 174 -5.43 8.02 2.93
CA PRO A 174 -4.02 7.64 2.87
C PRO A 174 -3.76 6.15 3.22
N ASP A 175 -4.56 5.56 4.08
CA ASP A 175 -4.39 4.16 4.49
C ASP A 175 -5.23 3.17 3.65
N ALA A 176 -6.06 3.68 2.72
CA ALA A 176 -6.91 2.83 1.89
C ALA A 176 -6.06 1.97 0.94
N PRO A 177 -6.31 0.65 0.83
CA PRO A 177 -5.62 -0.19 -0.12
C PRO A 177 -6.08 0.13 -1.55
N LEU A 178 -5.16 0.49 -2.44
CA LEU A 178 -5.45 0.87 -3.81
C LEU A 178 -5.30 -0.28 -4.81
N PHE A 179 -4.18 -0.98 -4.73
CA PHE A 179 -3.88 -2.14 -5.56
C PHE A 179 -2.83 -3.03 -4.91
N ALA A 180 -2.76 -4.27 -5.34
CA ALA A 180 -1.76 -5.23 -4.88
C ALA A 180 -1.00 -5.83 -6.07
N VAL A 181 0.30 -6.08 -5.85
CA VAL A 181 1.20 -6.75 -6.80
C VAL A 181 1.84 -7.94 -6.12
N GLU A 182 1.86 -9.08 -6.81
CA GLU A 182 2.62 -10.26 -6.39
C GLU A 182 3.73 -10.53 -7.40
N ALA A 183 4.90 -10.94 -6.93
CA ALA A 183 6.03 -11.24 -7.79
C ALA A 183 6.98 -12.25 -7.16
N VAL A 184 7.74 -12.96 -8.02
CA VAL A 184 8.88 -13.79 -7.63
C VAL A 184 10.17 -13.08 -8.05
N LEU A 185 11.12 -13.03 -7.14
CA LEU A 185 12.48 -12.55 -7.37
C LEU A 185 13.43 -13.74 -7.55
N SER A 186 14.27 -13.67 -8.57
CA SER A 186 15.24 -14.74 -8.91
C SER A 186 16.61 -14.14 -9.22
N THR A 187 17.67 -14.89 -8.96
CA THR A 187 19.04 -14.58 -9.41
C THR A 187 19.62 -15.77 -10.16
N GLY A 188 20.21 -15.54 -11.33
CA GLY A 188 20.69 -16.65 -12.16
C GLY A 188 19.62 -17.70 -12.52
N GLY A 189 18.36 -17.31 -12.59
CA GLY A 189 17.23 -18.22 -12.81
C GLY A 189 16.73 -18.96 -11.57
N VAL A 190 17.40 -18.83 -10.42
CA VAL A 190 17.00 -19.46 -9.14
C VAL A 190 16.11 -18.49 -8.35
N PRO A 191 14.83 -18.84 -8.06
CA PRO A 191 13.95 -18.02 -7.25
C PRO A 191 14.45 -18.00 -5.79
N PHE A 192 14.39 -16.84 -5.14
CA PHE A 192 14.81 -16.71 -3.73
C PHE A 192 13.82 -15.98 -2.85
N CYS A 193 12.86 -15.28 -3.45
CA CYS A 193 11.82 -14.57 -2.69
C CYS A 193 10.53 -14.49 -3.49
N GLU A 194 9.39 -14.66 -2.82
CA GLU A 194 8.09 -14.24 -3.30
C GLU A 194 7.62 -13.07 -2.45
N VAL A 195 7.11 -12.03 -3.10
CA VAL A 195 6.59 -10.82 -2.44
C VAL A 195 5.11 -10.64 -2.78
N ALA A 196 4.35 -10.17 -1.80
CA ALA A 196 3.00 -9.65 -1.98
C ALA A 196 2.97 -8.23 -1.40
N GLU A 197 2.74 -7.24 -2.25
CA GLU A 197 2.81 -5.82 -1.92
C GLU A 197 1.45 -5.18 -2.12
N THR A 198 0.90 -4.53 -1.08
CA THR A 198 -0.34 -3.75 -1.16
C THR A 198 0.01 -2.28 -1.05
N TYR A 199 -0.31 -1.50 -2.07
CA TYR A 199 -0.05 -0.07 -2.15
C TYR A 199 -1.24 0.71 -1.60
N THR A 200 -0.96 1.73 -0.79
CA THR A 200 -1.95 2.51 -0.06
C THR A 200 -2.27 3.84 -0.73
N GLY A 201 -3.33 4.51 -0.26
CA GLY A 201 -3.70 5.84 -0.71
C GLY A 201 -2.64 6.92 -0.46
N ALA A 202 -1.66 6.66 0.42
CA ALA A 202 -0.53 7.57 0.62
C ALA A 202 0.31 7.81 -0.64
N VAL A 203 0.28 6.90 -1.64
CA VAL A 203 0.95 7.13 -2.94
C VAL A 203 0.33 8.27 -3.75
N LEU A 204 -0.91 8.68 -3.44
CA LEU A 204 -1.60 9.81 -4.05
C LEU A 204 -1.15 11.16 -3.49
N ALA A 205 -0.54 11.18 -2.31
CA ALA A 205 -0.10 12.39 -1.64
C ALA A 205 0.89 13.19 -2.51
N GLN A 206 0.89 14.49 -2.32
CA GLN A 206 1.89 15.42 -2.84
C GLN A 206 2.44 16.23 -1.67
N GLY A 207 3.75 16.40 -1.62
CA GLY A 207 4.39 17.29 -0.68
C GLY A 207 3.99 18.74 -0.98
N GLY A 208 3.77 19.53 0.06
CA GLY A 208 3.62 20.97 -0.09
C GLY A 208 4.92 21.56 -0.64
N ARG A 209 4.81 22.39 -1.67
CA ARG A 209 5.90 23.26 -2.16
C ARG A 209 6.15 24.37 -1.18
#